data_a1c84bb9435b7372909138c634324737
#
_entry.id   a1c84bb9435b7372909138c634324737
#
_cell.length_a   1.000
_cell.length_b   1.000
_cell.length_c   1.000
_cell.angle_alpha   90.00
_cell.angle_beta   90.00
_cell.angle_gamma   90.00
#
_symmetry.space_group_name_H-M   'P 1'
#
loop_
_entity.id
_entity.type
_entity.pdbx_description
1 polymer ?
#
loop_
_entity_poly.entity_id
_entity_poly.type
_entity_poly.pdbx_seq_one_letter_code
_entity_poly.pdbx_strand_id
1 'polypeptide(L)'
;MKKYFLIILGFLTIIACSKKQETLETFSAESFAYSMDNGWEMNASVRVKGFEQDEIGKDFKAKLSYSVDLETSDGKLIEGIDKGIVDKTQNEKIMDLQINSQLKLDSTYKTGTYKVTSIVKDELTGQKSILWSFFELTK
;
A
#
# COMPACT_ATOMS: atom_id res chain seq x y z
N MET A 1 -6.57 68.41 26.82
CA MET A 1 -5.45 67.47 26.65
C MET A 1 -6.05 66.08 26.36
N LYS A 2 -5.97 65.68 25.11
CA LYS A 2 -6.46 64.34 24.70
C LYS A 2 -5.29 63.35 24.75
N LYS A 3 -5.36 62.39 25.67
CA LYS A 3 -4.38 61.30 25.74
C LYS A 3 -4.82 60.24 24.75
N TYR A 4 -4.09 60.09 23.65
CA TYR A 4 -4.29 58.97 22.73
C TYR A 4 -3.58 57.74 23.30
N PHE A 5 -4.41 56.76 23.71
CA PHE A 5 -3.94 55.47 24.16
C PHE A 5 -3.82 54.56 22.91
N LEU A 6 -2.59 54.37 22.45
CA LEU A 6 -2.26 53.55 21.30
C LEU A 6 -2.21 52.09 21.76
N ILE A 7 -3.29 51.36 21.49
CA ILE A 7 -3.35 49.91 21.71
C ILE A 7 -2.63 49.26 20.51
N ILE A 8 -1.39 48.83 20.72
CA ILE A 8 -0.68 47.99 19.78
C ILE A 8 -1.21 46.56 19.98
N LEU A 9 -2.16 46.16 19.11
CA LEU A 9 -2.64 44.81 19.03
C LEU A 9 -1.57 43.95 18.34
N GLY A 10 -0.74 43.29 19.12
CA GLY A 10 0.26 42.37 18.63
C GLY A 10 -0.43 41.16 17.97
N PHE A 11 -0.36 41.11 16.63
CA PHE A 11 -0.83 39.98 15.85
C PHE A 11 0.19 38.86 16.04
N LEU A 12 -0.10 37.95 16.98
CA LEU A 12 0.67 36.72 17.17
C LEU A 12 0.31 35.76 16.01
N THR A 13 1.06 35.84 14.91
CA THR A 13 0.97 34.85 13.85
C THR A 13 1.55 33.53 14.37
N ILE A 14 0.66 32.64 14.79
CA ILE A 14 1.01 31.26 15.07
C ILE A 14 1.30 30.63 13.71
N ILE A 15 2.57 30.56 13.37
CA ILE A 15 3.05 29.74 12.24
C ILE A 15 2.90 28.29 12.71
N ALA A 16 1.70 27.73 12.50
CA ALA A 16 1.51 26.30 12.63
C ALA A 16 2.33 25.65 11.52
N CYS A 17 3.51 25.15 11.84
CA CYS A 17 4.24 24.22 10.98
C CYS A 17 3.39 22.93 10.90
N SER A 18 2.44 22.91 9.98
CA SER A 18 1.73 21.67 9.65
C SER A 18 2.70 20.78 8.90
N LYS A 19 3.14 19.68 9.54
CA LYS A 19 3.88 18.62 8.87
C LYS A 19 2.99 18.12 7.73
N LYS A 20 3.44 18.29 6.47
CA LYS A 20 2.67 17.82 5.31
C LYS A 20 2.56 16.31 5.37
N GLN A 21 1.35 15.78 5.52
CA GLN A 21 1.08 14.36 5.48
C GLN A 21 1.37 13.84 4.08
N GLU A 22 2.22 12.81 3.98
CA GLU A 22 2.47 12.13 2.71
C GLU A 22 1.22 11.35 2.29
N THR A 23 0.99 11.24 0.97
CA THR A 23 -0.11 10.47 0.43
C THR A 23 0.36 9.06 0.11
N LEU A 24 -0.34 8.07 0.65
CA LEU A 24 -0.08 6.66 0.37
C LEU A 24 -0.29 6.38 -1.12
N GLU A 25 0.71 5.80 -1.76
CA GLU A 25 0.69 5.49 -3.19
C GLU A 25 1.25 4.10 -3.44
N THR A 26 0.47 3.28 -4.15
CA THR A 26 0.92 2.01 -4.72
C THR A 26 1.38 2.22 -6.16
N PHE A 27 2.46 1.57 -6.54
CA PHE A 27 3.06 1.69 -7.87
C PHE A 27 3.75 0.39 -8.28
N SER A 28 4.12 0.26 -9.54
CA SER A 28 4.85 -0.90 -10.09
C SER A 28 4.20 -2.24 -9.74
N ALA A 29 2.91 -2.38 -10.02
CA ALA A 29 2.22 -3.65 -9.87
C ALA A 29 2.62 -4.60 -10.99
N GLU A 30 3.07 -5.80 -10.61
CA GLU A 30 3.46 -6.85 -11.53
C GLU A 30 2.85 -8.17 -11.09
N SER A 31 2.47 -8.99 -12.06
CA SER A 31 2.01 -10.35 -11.79
C SER A 31 2.35 -11.27 -12.96
N PHE A 32 2.63 -12.51 -12.63
CA PHE A 32 2.88 -13.57 -13.61
C PHE A 32 2.54 -14.92 -13.00
N ALA A 33 2.31 -15.90 -13.84
CA ALA A 33 2.13 -17.27 -13.44
C ALA A 33 2.92 -18.21 -14.33
N TYR A 34 3.40 -19.30 -13.76
CA TYR A 34 4.02 -20.38 -14.51
C TYR A 34 3.34 -21.71 -14.17
N SER A 35 3.30 -22.61 -15.14
CA SER A 35 2.68 -23.92 -14.96
C SER A 35 3.52 -24.82 -14.07
N MET A 36 2.82 -25.62 -13.27
CA MET A 36 3.35 -26.67 -12.42
C MET A 36 2.67 -28.00 -12.78
N ASP A 37 3.10 -29.08 -12.18
CA ASP A 37 2.53 -30.43 -12.48
C ASP A 37 1.00 -30.48 -12.29
N ASN A 38 0.48 -29.78 -11.27
CA ASN A 38 -0.94 -29.81 -10.91
C ASN A 38 -1.58 -28.41 -10.87
N GLY A 39 -1.27 -27.55 -11.84
CA GLY A 39 -1.81 -26.20 -11.88
C GLY A 39 -0.77 -25.15 -12.15
N TRP A 40 -0.81 -24.05 -11.41
CA TRP A 40 0.09 -22.91 -11.61
C TRP A 40 0.52 -22.33 -10.27
N GLU A 41 1.68 -21.69 -10.31
CA GLU A 41 2.10 -20.77 -9.26
C GLU A 41 2.00 -19.35 -9.77
N MET A 42 1.18 -18.54 -9.11
CA MET A 42 1.03 -17.12 -9.39
C MET A 42 1.87 -16.31 -8.40
N ASN A 43 2.61 -15.36 -8.93
CA ASN A 43 3.37 -14.38 -8.14
C ASN A 43 2.89 -12.99 -8.51
N ALA A 44 2.62 -12.18 -7.50
CA ALA A 44 2.25 -10.78 -7.66
C ALA A 44 3.08 -9.92 -6.74
N SER A 45 3.41 -8.72 -7.17
CA SER A 45 4.10 -7.73 -6.36
C SER A 45 3.54 -6.34 -6.60
N VAL A 46 3.61 -5.52 -5.58
CA VAL A 46 3.29 -4.09 -5.65
C VAL A 46 4.27 -3.35 -4.75
N ARG A 47 4.71 -2.18 -5.18
CA ARG A 47 5.49 -1.27 -4.35
C ARG A 47 4.58 -0.22 -3.76
N VAL A 48 4.93 0.26 -2.58
CA VAL A 48 4.17 1.28 -1.86
C VAL A 48 5.10 2.31 -1.24
N LYS A 49 4.72 3.56 -1.31
CA LYS A 49 5.42 4.70 -0.71
C LYS A 49 4.41 5.68 -0.09
N GLY A 50 4.91 6.71 0.59
CA GLY A 50 4.07 7.75 1.18
C GLY A 50 3.31 7.31 2.43
N PHE A 51 3.70 6.21 3.04
CA PHE A 51 3.16 5.77 4.33
C PHE A 51 3.79 6.55 5.49
N GLU A 52 3.03 6.71 6.56
CA GLU A 52 3.51 7.32 7.80
C GLU A 52 4.49 6.38 8.51
N GLN A 53 5.44 6.96 9.22
CA GLN A 53 6.43 6.23 10.00
C GLN A 53 6.54 6.82 11.38
N ASP A 54 6.51 5.97 12.41
CA ASP A 54 6.81 6.36 13.77
C ASP A 54 8.33 6.43 13.96
N GLU A 55 8.79 7.54 14.51
CA GLU A 55 10.18 7.70 14.93
C GLU A 55 10.30 7.31 16.42
N ILE A 56 10.99 6.21 16.70
CA ILE A 56 11.22 5.71 18.05
C ILE A 56 12.73 5.69 18.29
N GLY A 57 13.25 6.69 19.02
CA GLY A 57 14.70 6.88 19.16
C GLY A 57 15.35 7.19 17.81
N LYS A 58 16.20 6.28 17.33
CA LYS A 58 16.86 6.37 16.02
C LYS A 58 16.18 5.55 14.94
N ASP A 59 15.12 4.83 15.29
CA ASP A 59 14.45 3.92 14.38
C ASP A 59 13.20 4.52 13.78
N PHE A 60 12.92 4.12 12.53
CA PHE A 60 11.70 4.41 11.79
C PHE A 60 10.88 3.13 11.68
N LYS A 61 9.63 3.21 12.03
CA LYS A 61 8.72 2.08 12.02
C LYS A 61 7.51 2.36 11.12
N ALA A 62 7.27 1.48 10.15
CA ALA A 62 6.07 1.48 9.31
C ALA A 62 5.25 0.22 9.56
N LYS A 63 3.94 0.36 9.50
CA LYS A 63 3.01 -0.77 9.61
C LYS A 63 1.93 -0.65 8.55
N LEU A 64 1.92 -1.61 7.63
CA LEU A 64 0.96 -1.70 6.54
C LEU A 64 0.19 -3.02 6.66
N SER A 65 -1.05 -3.02 6.28
CA SER A 65 -1.79 -4.23 5.99
C SER A 65 -2.13 -4.29 4.50
N TYR A 66 -2.30 -5.48 3.97
CA TYR A 66 -2.67 -5.67 2.57
C TYR A 66 -3.66 -6.80 2.41
N SER A 67 -4.43 -6.70 1.35
CA SER A 67 -5.34 -7.73 0.86
C SER A 67 -5.17 -7.83 -0.65
N VAL A 68 -5.27 -9.04 -1.17
CA VAL A 68 -5.20 -9.33 -2.59
C VAL A 68 -6.50 -9.97 -3.04
N ASP A 69 -7.11 -9.41 -4.07
CA ASP A 69 -8.29 -9.96 -4.72
C ASP A 69 -7.90 -10.54 -6.08
N LEU A 70 -8.50 -11.63 -6.44
CA LEU A 70 -8.30 -12.30 -7.72
C LEU A 70 -9.61 -12.35 -8.51
N GLU A 71 -9.59 -11.78 -9.70
CA GLU A 71 -10.67 -11.95 -10.68
C GLU A 71 -10.24 -12.98 -11.72
N THR A 72 -11.02 -14.04 -11.83
CA THR A 72 -10.74 -15.16 -12.72
C THR A 72 -11.07 -14.82 -14.18
N SER A 73 -10.57 -15.64 -15.10
CA SER A 73 -10.81 -15.46 -16.54
C SER A 73 -12.28 -15.52 -16.95
N ASP A 74 -13.13 -16.17 -16.14
CA ASP A 74 -14.59 -16.24 -16.35
C ASP A 74 -15.36 -15.20 -15.51
N GLY A 75 -14.66 -14.22 -14.92
CA GLY A 75 -15.27 -13.08 -14.22
C GLY A 75 -15.65 -13.31 -12.77
N LYS A 76 -15.27 -14.43 -12.17
CA LYS A 76 -15.49 -14.68 -10.74
C LYS A 76 -14.50 -13.88 -9.91
N LEU A 77 -15.00 -13.12 -8.93
CA LEU A 77 -14.17 -12.40 -7.97
C LEU A 77 -13.96 -13.24 -6.70
N ILE A 78 -12.70 -13.40 -6.33
CA ILE A 78 -12.27 -14.02 -5.07
C ILE A 78 -11.63 -12.93 -4.22
N GLU A 79 -12.34 -12.43 -3.23
CA GLU A 79 -11.85 -11.39 -2.35
C GLU A 79 -10.93 -11.96 -1.27
N GLY A 80 -9.83 -11.23 -1.01
CA GLY A 80 -8.91 -11.57 0.06
C GLY A 80 -8.29 -12.94 -0.08
N ILE A 81 -7.94 -13.35 -1.29
CA ILE A 81 -7.27 -14.63 -1.56
C ILE A 81 -5.91 -14.72 -0.87
N ASP A 82 -5.28 -13.55 -0.63
CA ASP A 82 -4.11 -13.40 0.22
C ASP A 82 -4.25 -12.15 1.08
N LYS A 83 -3.76 -12.19 2.29
CA LYS A 83 -3.77 -11.07 3.24
C LYS A 83 -2.53 -11.13 4.12
N GLY A 84 -2.07 -9.98 4.55
CA GLY A 84 -0.94 -9.93 5.46
C GLY A 84 -0.69 -8.57 6.08
N ILE A 85 0.31 -8.55 6.93
CA ILE A 85 0.79 -7.34 7.60
C ILE A 85 2.29 -7.21 7.32
N VAL A 86 2.71 -6.01 6.96
CA VAL A 86 4.12 -5.64 6.87
C VAL A 86 4.43 -4.72 8.04
N ASP A 87 5.28 -5.19 8.94
CA ASP A 87 5.78 -4.44 10.09
C ASP A 87 7.29 -4.29 9.91
N LYS A 88 7.75 -3.09 9.56
CA LYS A 88 9.14 -2.82 9.22
C LYS A 88 9.72 -1.78 10.15
N THR A 89 10.89 -2.08 10.70
CA THR A 89 11.68 -1.17 11.52
C THR A 89 13.10 -1.12 10.99
N GLN A 90 13.64 0.08 10.81
CA GLN A 90 15.04 0.30 10.43
C GLN A 90 15.53 1.65 10.94
N ASN A 91 16.84 1.85 10.94
CA ASN A 91 17.49 3.07 11.47
C ASN A 91 17.53 4.23 10.47
N GLU A 92 16.96 4.08 9.29
CA GLU A 92 16.83 5.12 8.28
C GLU A 92 15.37 5.23 7.84
N LYS A 93 14.96 6.40 7.36
CA LYS A 93 13.63 6.60 6.81
C LYS A 93 13.38 5.60 5.67
N ILE A 94 12.25 4.90 5.75
CA ILE A 94 11.85 3.91 4.75
C ILE A 94 11.27 4.66 3.55
N MET A 95 11.89 4.52 2.39
CA MET A 95 11.45 5.24 1.18
C MET A 95 10.28 4.56 0.49
N ASP A 96 10.36 3.25 0.36
CA ASP A 96 9.29 2.42 -0.16
C ASP A 96 9.41 0.97 0.37
N LEU A 97 8.33 0.22 0.23
CA LEU A 97 8.26 -1.20 0.57
C LEU A 97 7.69 -1.98 -0.59
N GLN A 98 8.13 -3.21 -0.75
CA GLN A 98 7.56 -4.16 -1.70
C GLN A 98 6.73 -5.19 -0.96
N ILE A 99 5.51 -5.40 -1.44
CA ILE A 99 4.59 -6.43 -0.95
C ILE A 99 4.50 -7.50 -2.02
N ASN A 100 4.76 -8.75 -1.63
CA ASN A 100 4.74 -9.90 -2.52
C ASN A 100 3.65 -10.87 -2.07
N SER A 101 2.97 -11.45 -3.05
CA SER A 101 1.99 -12.52 -2.87
C SER A 101 2.35 -13.68 -3.77
N GLN A 102 2.29 -14.88 -3.23
CA GLN A 102 2.53 -16.12 -3.96
C GLN A 102 1.37 -17.07 -3.70
N LEU A 103 0.72 -17.52 -4.75
CA LEU A 103 -0.45 -18.37 -4.66
C LEU A 103 -0.30 -19.59 -5.55
N LYS A 104 -0.77 -20.74 -5.07
CA LYS A 104 -0.94 -21.94 -5.88
C LYS A 104 -2.36 -21.98 -6.41
N LEU A 105 -2.50 -22.05 -7.73
CA LEU A 105 -3.75 -22.20 -8.42
C LEU A 105 -3.79 -23.61 -8.99
N ASP A 106 -4.73 -24.42 -8.53
CA ASP A 106 -4.83 -25.82 -8.96
C ASP A 106 -5.42 -25.95 -10.37
N SER A 107 -5.53 -27.18 -10.87
CA SER A 107 -5.99 -27.47 -12.22
C SER A 107 -7.48 -27.16 -12.46
N THR A 108 -8.24 -26.79 -11.43
CA THR A 108 -9.65 -26.36 -11.57
C THR A 108 -9.77 -24.93 -12.10
N TYR A 109 -8.71 -24.13 -11.99
CA TYR A 109 -8.66 -22.81 -12.60
C TYR A 109 -8.55 -22.94 -14.13
N LYS A 110 -9.32 -22.15 -14.83
CA LYS A 110 -9.32 -22.15 -16.31
C LYS A 110 -8.16 -21.32 -16.85
N THR A 111 -7.68 -21.68 -18.03
CA THR A 111 -6.74 -20.82 -18.78
C THR A 111 -7.40 -19.50 -19.17
N GLY A 112 -6.62 -18.47 -19.35
CA GLY A 112 -7.06 -17.14 -19.76
C GLY A 112 -6.46 -16.02 -18.93
N THR A 113 -7.00 -14.82 -19.07
CA THR A 113 -6.53 -13.60 -18.42
C THR A 113 -7.16 -13.45 -17.03
N TYR A 114 -6.32 -13.21 -16.06
CA TYR A 114 -6.67 -12.97 -14.65
C TYR A 114 -6.26 -11.58 -14.23
N LYS A 115 -7.02 -11.00 -13.30
CA LYS A 115 -6.69 -9.70 -12.70
C LYS A 115 -6.41 -9.86 -11.22
N VAL A 116 -5.27 -9.33 -10.78
CA VAL A 116 -4.88 -9.23 -9.37
C VAL A 116 -5.05 -7.80 -8.93
N THR A 117 -5.79 -7.58 -7.85
CA THR A 117 -5.93 -6.27 -7.22
C THR A 117 -5.29 -6.29 -5.85
N SER A 118 -4.30 -5.44 -5.64
CA SER A 118 -3.65 -5.25 -4.34
C SER A 118 -4.24 -4.02 -3.64
N ILE A 119 -4.71 -4.20 -2.43
CA ILE A 119 -5.28 -3.16 -1.58
C ILE A 119 -4.35 -3.01 -0.39
N VAL A 120 -3.70 -1.85 -0.27
CA VAL A 120 -2.74 -1.57 0.81
C VAL A 120 -3.31 -0.50 1.72
N LYS A 121 -3.23 -0.73 3.02
CA LYS A 121 -3.65 0.22 4.05
C LYS A 121 -2.48 0.57 4.95
N ASP A 122 -2.28 1.87 5.14
CA ASP A 122 -1.38 2.37 6.18
C ASP A 122 -2.09 2.29 7.54
N GLU A 123 -1.58 1.45 8.44
CA GLU A 123 -2.20 1.26 9.76
C GLU A 123 -2.02 2.45 10.69
N LEU A 124 -1.08 3.36 10.40
CA LEU A 124 -0.86 4.57 11.21
C LEU A 124 -1.81 5.72 10.82
N THR A 125 -2.22 5.81 9.56
CA THR A 125 -3.08 6.90 9.06
C THR A 125 -4.48 6.44 8.65
N GLY A 126 -4.66 5.16 8.36
CA GLY A 126 -5.89 4.61 7.78
C GLY A 126 -6.06 4.86 6.28
N GLN A 127 -5.10 5.52 5.62
CA GLN A 127 -5.13 5.69 4.17
C GLN A 127 -5.06 4.34 3.46
N LYS A 128 -5.73 4.25 2.31
CA LYS A 128 -5.70 3.07 1.43
C LYS A 128 -5.26 3.48 0.04
N SER A 129 -4.55 2.58 -0.63
CA SER A 129 -4.20 2.69 -2.05
C SER A 129 -4.42 1.34 -2.72
N ILE A 130 -4.89 1.38 -3.96
CA ILE A 130 -5.28 0.20 -4.72
C ILE A 130 -4.58 0.25 -6.08
N LEU A 131 -4.01 -0.89 -6.47
CA LEU A 131 -3.41 -1.05 -7.79
C LEU A 131 -3.61 -2.49 -8.26
N TRP A 132 -3.75 -2.69 -9.56
CA TRP A 132 -3.98 -4.01 -10.16
C TRP A 132 -2.97 -4.29 -11.26
N SER A 133 -2.84 -5.57 -11.56
CA SER A 133 -2.08 -6.10 -12.69
C SER A 133 -2.81 -7.30 -13.29
N PHE A 134 -2.40 -7.70 -14.48
CA PHE A 134 -2.97 -8.85 -15.17
C PHE A 134 -1.91 -9.90 -15.40
N PHE A 135 -2.32 -11.15 -15.42
CA PHE A 135 -1.48 -12.28 -15.80
C PHE A 135 -2.29 -13.31 -16.61
N GLU A 136 -1.60 -14.18 -17.31
CA GLU A 136 -2.19 -15.23 -18.11
C GLU A 136 -1.93 -16.59 -17.48
N LEU A 137 -2.96 -17.44 -17.42
CA LEU A 137 -2.80 -18.88 -17.22
C LEU A 137 -2.79 -19.56 -18.57
N THR A 138 -1.68 -20.18 -18.91
CA THR A 138 -1.49 -20.94 -20.15
C THR A 138 -1.16 -22.40 -19.83
N LYS A 139 -1.46 -23.32 -20.76
CA LYS A 139 -1.07 -24.72 -20.62
C LYS A 139 0.40 -24.93 -21.01
#